data_3d8e9eeb687ba03ac4ab513abeccf3eb
#
_entry.id   3d8e9eeb687ba03ac4ab513abeccf3eb
#
_cell.length_a   1.000
_cell.length_b   1.000
_cell.length_c   1.000
_cell.angle_alpha   90.00
_cell.angle_beta   90.00
_cell.angle_gamma   90.00
#
_symmetry.space_group_name_H-M   'P 1'
#
loop_
_entity.id
_entity.type
_entity.pdbx_description
1 polymer ?
#
loop_
_entity_poly.entity_id
_entity_poly.type
_entity_poly.pdbx_seq_one_letter_code
_entity_poly.pdbx_strand_id
1 'polypeptide(L)'
;DSRLLATPAAAVDRSFSTTADMADLGRQGVNLAIGLMHKWDEKKAAEVERLLPLYEEGSTAPYVEHMELCTRACDALLPFERAIFHGVAFIWRGQAWLLTALSGTGKTTHYIQWKRQYGSEISIINGDKPVLDFSEEGISVHPSPWRGKENMGSMRSAPLGGIIMLKQGQENAMRRVEPKEVVAELFMQFLFTRSTPLDVRRVCALEERLLQTVPVWQLVNRGDEASARLCHDTLAKEMYNA
;
A
#
# COMPACT_ATOMS: atom_id res chain seq x y z
N ASP A 1 9.20 -9.36 -23.54
CA ASP A 1 8.89 -8.44 -24.62
C ASP A 1 8.62 -7.06 -24.03
N SER A 2 9.49 -6.09 -24.34
CA SER A 2 9.44 -4.74 -23.78
C SER A 2 8.14 -3.96 -24.10
N ARG A 3 7.41 -4.36 -25.14
CA ARG A 3 6.17 -3.70 -25.55
C ARG A 3 5.00 -4.02 -24.62
N LEU A 4 4.95 -5.24 -24.08
CA LEU A 4 3.89 -5.64 -23.14
C LEU A 4 4.09 -5.01 -21.76
N LEU A 5 5.34 -4.80 -21.37
CA LEU A 5 5.67 -4.15 -20.11
C LEU A 5 5.44 -2.63 -20.14
N ALA A 6 5.42 -2.02 -21.31
CA ALA A 6 5.17 -0.61 -21.52
C ALA A 6 3.69 -0.26 -21.77
N THR A 7 2.81 -1.27 -21.70
CA THR A 7 1.39 -1.09 -21.90
C THR A 7 0.72 -0.27 -20.79
N PRO A 8 -0.54 -0.07 -20.85
CA PRO A 8 -1.38 0.96 -20.24
C PRO A 8 -1.06 1.35 -18.81
N ALA A 9 -0.50 0.43 -17.99
CA ALA A 9 -0.03 0.81 -16.66
C ALA A 9 1.00 1.96 -16.72
N ALA A 10 1.91 1.92 -17.67
CA ALA A 10 2.87 3.01 -17.89
C ALA A 10 2.23 4.24 -18.53
N ALA A 11 1.14 4.07 -19.30
CA ALA A 11 0.42 5.18 -19.90
C ALA A 11 -0.48 5.91 -18.90
N VAL A 12 -0.98 5.21 -17.88
CA VAL A 12 -1.84 5.77 -16.83
C VAL A 12 -1.01 6.32 -15.68
N ASP A 13 0.01 5.60 -15.28
CA ASP A 13 0.91 5.97 -14.18
C ASP A 13 2.32 6.19 -14.71
N ARG A 14 2.62 7.46 -15.03
CA ARG A 14 3.95 7.87 -15.54
C ARG A 14 5.09 7.60 -14.55
N SER A 15 4.78 7.28 -13.28
CA SER A 15 5.79 6.87 -12.31
C SER A 15 6.29 5.45 -12.57
N PHE A 16 5.52 4.68 -13.31
CA PHE A 16 5.88 3.34 -13.79
C PHE A 16 6.54 3.46 -15.15
N SER A 17 7.66 4.16 -15.17
CA SER A 17 8.19 4.77 -16.37
C SER A 17 9.04 3.86 -17.25
N THR A 18 9.43 2.68 -16.75
CA THR A 18 10.39 1.87 -17.47
C THR A 18 10.18 0.36 -17.32
N THR A 19 10.62 -0.40 -18.31
CA THR A 19 10.76 -1.86 -18.24
C THR A 19 11.63 -2.30 -17.06
N ALA A 20 12.57 -1.45 -16.62
CA ALA A 20 13.42 -1.69 -15.47
C ALA A 20 12.64 -1.76 -14.16
N ASP A 21 11.65 -0.90 -13.97
CA ASP A 21 10.80 -0.91 -12.76
C ASP A 21 10.01 -2.22 -12.66
N MET A 22 9.48 -2.73 -13.79
CA MET A 22 8.78 -4.01 -13.83
C MET A 22 9.72 -5.19 -13.55
N ALA A 23 10.93 -5.14 -14.11
CA ALA A 23 11.93 -6.17 -13.88
C ALA A 23 12.40 -6.20 -12.42
N ASP A 24 12.47 -5.03 -11.77
CA ASP A 24 12.84 -4.94 -10.36
C ASP A 24 11.73 -5.45 -9.43
N LEU A 25 10.48 -5.12 -9.71
CA LEU A 25 9.33 -5.72 -9.04
C LEU A 25 9.33 -7.24 -9.19
N GLY A 26 9.67 -7.74 -10.38
CA GLY A 26 9.84 -9.18 -10.63
C GLY A 26 10.92 -9.80 -9.75
N ARG A 27 12.09 -9.17 -9.64
CA ARG A 27 13.19 -9.63 -8.78
C ARG A 27 12.81 -9.64 -7.29
N GLN A 28 11.95 -8.72 -6.88
CA GLN A 28 11.40 -8.66 -5.52
C GLN A 28 10.28 -9.69 -5.26
N GLY A 29 10.08 -10.65 -6.16
CA GLY A 29 9.10 -11.71 -6.02
C GLY A 29 7.71 -11.38 -6.56
N VAL A 30 7.54 -10.30 -7.33
CA VAL A 30 6.28 -9.91 -7.97
C VAL A 30 6.23 -10.37 -9.44
N ASN A 31 6.95 -11.42 -9.81
CA ASN A 31 6.95 -12.03 -11.16
C ASN A 31 5.54 -12.35 -11.66
N LEU A 32 4.62 -12.58 -10.74
CA LEU A 32 3.22 -12.87 -11.05
C LEU A 32 2.52 -11.69 -11.71
N ALA A 33 2.83 -10.44 -11.32
CA ALA A 33 2.25 -9.25 -11.94
C ALA A 33 2.61 -9.18 -13.43
N ILE A 34 3.85 -9.51 -13.79
CA ILE A 34 4.29 -9.59 -15.20
C ILE A 34 3.49 -10.67 -15.95
N GLY A 35 3.34 -11.86 -15.38
CA GLY A 35 2.55 -12.93 -15.96
C GLY A 35 1.07 -12.58 -16.14
N LEU A 36 0.51 -11.82 -15.21
CA LEU A 36 -0.86 -11.34 -15.31
C LEU A 36 -1.02 -10.28 -16.40
N MET A 37 -0.07 -9.38 -16.57
CA MET A 37 -0.08 -8.38 -17.64
C MET A 37 -0.01 -9.05 -19.01
N HIS A 38 0.81 -10.08 -19.20
CA HIS A 38 0.85 -10.85 -20.44
C HIS A 38 -0.47 -11.56 -20.77
N LYS A 39 -1.12 -12.16 -19.78
CA LYS A 39 -2.42 -12.82 -19.97
C LYS A 39 -3.56 -11.84 -20.25
N TRP A 40 -3.46 -10.65 -19.66
CA TRP A 40 -4.45 -9.60 -19.85
C TRP A 40 -4.45 -9.09 -21.29
N ASP A 41 -3.29 -8.91 -21.90
CA ASP A 41 -3.15 -8.29 -23.21
C ASP A 41 -3.88 -9.03 -24.34
N GLU A 42 -4.04 -10.36 -24.24
CA GLU A 42 -4.74 -11.17 -25.24
C GLU A 42 -6.25 -10.89 -25.37
N LYS A 43 -6.89 -10.40 -24.27
CA LYS A 43 -8.34 -10.16 -24.20
C LYS A 43 -8.70 -8.75 -23.76
N LYS A 44 -7.73 -7.91 -23.69
CA LYS A 44 -7.77 -6.61 -23.05
C LYS A 44 -8.83 -5.67 -23.58
N ALA A 45 -8.92 -5.49 -24.87
CA ALA A 45 -9.83 -4.50 -25.48
C ALA A 45 -11.30 -4.78 -25.14
N ALA A 46 -11.75 -6.01 -25.36
CA ALA A 46 -13.12 -6.43 -25.08
C ALA A 46 -13.48 -6.36 -23.58
N GLU A 47 -12.52 -6.72 -22.73
CA GLU A 47 -12.72 -6.67 -21.27
C GLU A 47 -12.79 -5.23 -20.77
N VAL A 48 -11.94 -4.34 -21.25
CA VAL A 48 -11.97 -2.91 -20.89
C VAL A 48 -13.24 -2.24 -21.38
N GLU A 49 -13.67 -2.53 -22.61
CA GLU A 49 -14.95 -2.03 -23.13
C GLU A 49 -16.14 -2.46 -22.27
N ARG A 50 -16.13 -3.69 -21.78
CA ARG A 50 -17.18 -4.22 -20.89
C ARG A 50 -17.17 -3.56 -19.52
N LEU A 51 -15.99 -3.25 -18.97
CA LEU A 51 -15.81 -2.72 -17.63
C LEU A 51 -15.93 -1.21 -17.54
N LEU A 52 -15.57 -0.48 -18.60
CA LEU A 52 -15.53 0.98 -18.60
C LEU A 52 -16.85 1.63 -18.12
N PRO A 53 -18.05 1.15 -18.50
CA PRO A 53 -19.31 1.72 -18.00
C PRO A 53 -19.57 1.50 -16.49
N LEU A 54 -18.82 0.61 -15.85
CA LEU A 54 -18.95 0.32 -14.42
C LEU A 54 -18.08 1.23 -13.54
N TYR A 55 -17.19 1.99 -14.17
CA TYR A 55 -16.31 2.96 -13.49
C TYR A 55 -16.95 4.34 -13.44
N GLU A 56 -16.38 5.24 -12.63
CA GLU A 56 -16.86 6.62 -12.53
C GLU A 56 -16.84 7.32 -13.89
N GLU A 57 -17.80 8.21 -14.11
CA GLU A 57 -17.90 9.01 -15.32
C GLU A 57 -16.60 9.77 -15.58
N GLY A 58 -16.10 9.72 -16.81
CA GLY A 58 -14.82 10.30 -17.20
C GLY A 58 -13.60 9.37 -17.03
N SER A 59 -13.79 8.15 -16.52
CA SER A 59 -12.72 7.14 -16.49
C SER A 59 -12.28 6.79 -17.91
N THR A 60 -10.96 6.60 -18.07
CA THR A 60 -10.37 6.23 -19.37
C THR A 60 -10.09 4.72 -19.45
N ALA A 61 -10.06 4.16 -20.64
CA ALA A 61 -9.74 2.74 -20.85
C ALA A 61 -8.38 2.36 -20.23
N PRO A 62 -7.29 3.14 -20.37
CA PRO A 62 -6.03 2.86 -19.67
C PRO A 62 -6.14 2.86 -18.15
N TYR A 63 -6.97 3.72 -17.57
CA TYR A 63 -7.20 3.72 -16.12
C TYR A 63 -7.93 2.46 -15.66
N VAL A 64 -8.98 2.05 -16.37
CA VAL A 64 -9.72 0.81 -16.09
C VAL A 64 -8.78 -0.39 -16.15
N GLU A 65 -7.97 -0.48 -17.20
CA GLU A 65 -6.99 -1.56 -17.34
C GLU A 65 -5.98 -1.60 -16.18
N HIS A 66 -5.46 -0.43 -15.80
CA HIS A 66 -4.55 -0.30 -14.67
C HIS A 66 -5.19 -0.80 -13.35
N MET A 67 -6.44 -0.46 -13.11
CA MET A 67 -7.16 -0.88 -11.90
C MET A 67 -7.51 -2.37 -11.91
N GLU A 68 -7.87 -2.92 -13.08
CA GLU A 68 -8.12 -4.36 -13.22
C GLU A 68 -6.84 -5.20 -13.00
N LEU A 69 -5.70 -4.72 -13.47
CA LEU A 69 -4.43 -5.34 -13.15
C LEU A 69 -4.13 -5.31 -11.64
N CYS A 70 -4.48 -4.23 -10.95
CA CYS A 70 -4.40 -4.15 -9.49
C CYS A 70 -5.26 -5.24 -8.83
N THR A 71 -6.53 -5.31 -9.22
CA THR A 71 -7.48 -6.28 -8.68
C THR A 71 -7.00 -7.72 -8.84
N ARG A 72 -6.49 -8.06 -10.03
CA ARG A 72 -5.91 -9.39 -10.28
C ARG A 72 -4.64 -9.66 -9.48
N ALA A 73 -3.77 -8.65 -9.33
CA ALA A 73 -2.56 -8.78 -8.54
C ALA A 73 -2.85 -8.99 -7.06
N CYS A 74 -3.91 -8.37 -6.52
CA CYS A 74 -4.31 -8.54 -5.14
C CYS A 74 -4.54 -10.01 -4.78
N ASP A 75 -5.32 -10.74 -5.58
CA ASP A 75 -5.61 -12.16 -5.32
C ASP A 75 -4.41 -13.05 -5.63
N ALA A 76 -3.69 -12.73 -6.70
CA ALA A 76 -2.60 -13.54 -7.20
C ALA A 76 -1.35 -13.55 -6.31
N LEU A 77 -1.19 -12.56 -5.44
CA LEU A 77 -0.08 -12.46 -4.49
C LEU A 77 -0.32 -13.28 -3.21
N LEU A 78 -1.58 -13.50 -2.82
CA LEU A 78 -1.93 -14.19 -1.58
C LEU A 78 -1.32 -15.59 -1.42
N PRO A 79 -1.25 -16.44 -2.46
CA PRO A 79 -0.60 -17.77 -2.35
C PRO A 79 0.90 -17.72 -2.04
N PHE A 80 1.54 -16.55 -2.19
CA PHE A 80 2.95 -16.32 -1.94
C PHE A 80 3.21 -15.57 -0.63
N GLU A 81 2.22 -15.55 0.25
CA GLU A 81 2.28 -14.80 1.52
C GLU A 81 2.58 -13.31 1.32
N ARG A 82 2.01 -12.73 0.26
CA ARG A 82 2.10 -11.30 -0.05
C ARG A 82 0.71 -10.71 -0.22
N ALA A 83 0.54 -9.49 0.24
CA ALA A 83 -0.74 -8.80 0.13
C ALA A 83 -0.54 -7.34 -0.27
N ILE A 84 -1.41 -6.82 -1.13
CA ILE A 84 -1.50 -5.38 -1.38
C ILE A 84 -2.36 -4.78 -0.25
N PHE A 85 -1.85 -3.70 0.33
CA PHE A 85 -2.46 -3.05 1.48
C PHE A 85 -2.78 -1.58 1.16
N HIS A 86 -3.94 -1.08 1.57
CA HIS A 86 -4.32 0.30 1.36
C HIS A 86 -3.70 1.21 2.43
N GLY A 87 -2.70 1.97 2.05
CA GLY A 87 -2.00 2.85 2.96
C GLY A 87 -0.85 3.62 2.31
N VAL A 88 -0.35 4.61 3.01
CA VAL A 88 0.89 5.32 2.65
C VAL A 88 2.04 4.70 3.44
N ALA A 89 3.04 4.18 2.74
CA ALA A 89 4.23 3.60 3.34
C ALA A 89 5.45 4.49 3.13
N PHE A 90 6.19 4.75 4.20
CA PHE A 90 7.42 5.54 4.16
C PHE A 90 8.48 4.95 5.08
N ILE A 91 9.75 5.24 4.80
CA ILE A 91 10.89 4.83 5.62
C ILE A 91 11.29 5.97 6.54
N TRP A 92 11.46 5.64 7.81
CA TRP A 92 12.08 6.48 8.83
C TRP A 92 12.93 5.61 9.75
N ARG A 93 14.16 6.02 10.02
CA ARG A 93 15.14 5.28 10.84
C ARG A 93 15.32 3.81 10.43
N GLY A 94 15.36 3.57 9.11
CA GLY A 94 15.60 2.23 8.54
C GLY A 94 14.39 1.28 8.56
N GLN A 95 13.27 1.69 9.13
CA GLN A 95 12.03 0.90 9.18
C GLN A 95 10.93 1.55 8.33
N ALA A 96 10.06 0.72 7.79
CA ALA A 96 8.85 1.18 7.12
C ALA A 96 7.75 1.48 8.14
N TRP A 97 7.09 2.60 7.97
CA TRP A 97 5.91 3.02 8.72
C TRP A 97 4.72 3.11 7.80
N LEU A 98 3.62 2.50 8.18
CA LEU A 98 2.42 2.37 7.36
C LEU A 98 1.29 3.22 7.93
N LEU A 99 0.95 4.30 7.24
CA LEU A 99 -0.24 5.10 7.56
C LEU A 99 -1.45 4.46 6.88
N THR A 100 -2.45 4.09 7.65
CA THR A 100 -3.68 3.53 7.10
C THR A 100 -4.92 4.18 7.68
N ALA A 101 -6.00 4.19 6.93
CA ALA A 101 -7.31 4.70 7.30
C ALA A 101 -8.30 4.50 6.15
N LEU A 102 -9.55 4.78 6.37
CA LEU A 102 -10.54 4.92 5.30
C LEU A 102 -10.09 5.97 4.27
N SER A 103 -10.57 5.83 3.04
CA SER A 103 -10.28 6.82 1.99
C SER A 103 -10.70 8.23 2.42
N GLY A 104 -9.90 9.24 2.06
CA GLY A 104 -10.20 10.64 2.41
C GLY A 104 -9.85 11.07 3.84
N THR A 105 -9.35 10.20 4.71
CA THR A 105 -9.02 10.53 6.12
C THR A 105 -7.77 11.40 6.27
N GLY A 106 -6.97 11.59 5.20
CA GLY A 106 -5.79 12.47 5.23
C GLY A 106 -4.44 11.76 5.38
N LYS A 107 -4.31 10.48 5.00
CA LYS A 107 -3.03 9.72 4.99
C LYS A 107 -1.91 10.48 4.27
N THR A 108 -2.19 10.89 3.03
CA THR A 108 -1.25 11.67 2.20
C THR A 108 -0.89 13.01 2.83
N THR A 109 -1.87 13.71 3.36
CA THR A 109 -1.65 15.00 4.05
C THR A 109 -0.72 14.81 5.24
N HIS A 110 -0.95 13.78 6.06
CA HIS A 110 -0.11 13.48 7.22
C HIS A 110 1.33 13.14 6.81
N TYR A 111 1.52 12.32 5.77
CA TYR A 111 2.84 12.05 5.21
C TYR A 111 3.53 13.33 4.71
N ILE A 112 2.81 14.22 4.02
CA ILE A 112 3.37 15.50 3.55
C ILE A 112 3.84 16.35 4.72
N GLN A 113 3.11 16.39 5.85
CA GLN A 113 3.53 17.09 7.05
C GLN A 113 4.82 16.49 7.64
N TRP A 114 4.92 15.17 7.68
CA TRP A 114 6.16 14.49 8.07
C TRP A 114 7.31 14.89 7.15
N LYS A 115 7.12 14.83 5.84
CA LYS A 115 8.14 15.15 4.86
C LYS A 115 8.61 16.61 4.94
N ARG A 116 7.69 17.53 5.22
CA ARG A 116 8.02 18.94 5.43
C ARG A 116 8.87 19.19 6.68
N GLN A 117 8.57 18.50 7.78
CA GLN A 117 9.25 18.71 9.04
C GLN A 117 10.60 18.00 9.14
N TYR A 118 10.69 16.77 8.60
CA TYR A 118 11.85 15.88 8.78
C TYR A 118 12.66 15.65 7.49
N GLY A 119 12.26 16.24 6.39
CA GLY A 119 13.05 16.37 5.16
C GLY A 119 13.65 15.05 4.65
N SER A 120 14.97 14.99 4.60
CA SER A 120 15.73 13.84 4.07
C SER A 120 15.68 12.59 4.95
N GLU A 121 15.27 12.70 6.20
CA GLU A 121 15.11 11.54 7.08
C GLU A 121 13.96 10.64 6.64
N ILE A 122 13.01 11.18 5.84
CA ILE A 122 11.81 10.50 5.41
C ILE A 122 11.90 10.15 3.93
N SER A 123 11.72 8.89 3.60
CA SER A 123 11.67 8.40 2.21
C SER A 123 10.38 7.65 1.94
N ILE A 124 9.65 8.03 0.89
CA ILE A 124 8.44 7.30 0.49
C ILE A 124 8.79 5.90 -0.04
N ILE A 125 7.97 4.91 0.27
CA ILE A 125 7.94 3.62 -0.42
C ILE A 125 6.80 3.64 -1.44
N ASN A 126 5.56 3.88 -0.97
CA ASN A 126 4.37 3.89 -1.82
C ASN A 126 3.28 4.78 -1.21
N GLY A 127 2.61 5.58 -2.03
CA GLY A 127 1.61 6.56 -1.61
C GLY A 127 0.19 6.04 -1.46
N ASP A 128 -0.09 4.76 -1.81
CA ASP A 128 -1.47 4.27 -1.80
C ASP A 128 -1.61 2.76 -1.59
N LYS A 129 -0.86 1.93 -2.32
CA LYS A 129 -1.03 0.48 -2.34
C LYS A 129 0.31 -0.27 -2.25
N PRO A 130 1.06 -0.14 -1.14
CA PRO A 130 2.26 -0.94 -0.92
C PRO A 130 1.95 -2.44 -0.88
N VAL A 131 2.96 -3.26 -1.14
CA VAL A 131 2.92 -4.71 -0.93
C VAL A 131 3.52 -5.00 0.45
N LEU A 132 2.80 -5.75 1.26
CA LEU A 132 3.32 -6.38 2.46
C LEU A 132 3.79 -7.79 2.10
N ASP A 133 5.02 -8.12 2.41
CA ASP A 133 5.63 -9.42 2.20
C ASP A 133 5.84 -10.13 3.54
N PHE A 134 5.24 -11.29 3.68
CA PHE A 134 5.27 -12.14 4.87
C PHE A 134 6.05 -13.43 4.62
N SER A 135 6.71 -13.59 3.48
CA SER A 135 7.35 -14.84 3.07
C SER A 135 8.61 -15.18 3.87
N GLU A 136 9.18 -14.21 4.60
CA GLU A 136 10.33 -14.39 5.47
C GLU A 136 9.95 -14.26 6.96
N GLU A 137 10.91 -14.40 7.86
CA GLU A 137 10.67 -14.34 9.31
C GLU A 137 10.11 -13.00 9.79
N GLY A 138 10.43 -11.90 9.11
CA GLY A 138 9.86 -10.56 9.35
C GLY A 138 8.79 -10.20 8.33
N ILE A 139 8.16 -9.05 8.54
CA ILE A 139 7.27 -8.45 7.55
C ILE A 139 8.01 -7.29 6.90
N SER A 140 8.08 -7.27 5.58
CA SER A 140 8.67 -6.16 4.83
C SER A 140 7.66 -5.45 3.96
N VAL A 141 7.93 -4.18 3.67
CA VAL A 141 7.08 -3.32 2.84
C VAL A 141 7.80 -2.99 1.56
N HIS A 142 7.14 -3.28 0.44
CA HIS A 142 7.65 -3.08 -0.90
C HIS A 142 6.80 -2.09 -1.70
N PRO A 143 7.40 -1.41 -2.69
CA PRO A 143 6.65 -0.58 -3.61
C PRO A 143 5.75 -1.42 -4.53
N SER A 144 4.75 -0.77 -5.07
CA SER A 144 3.91 -1.28 -6.15
C SER A 144 3.75 -0.25 -7.26
N PRO A 145 3.21 -0.60 -8.42
CA PRO A 145 2.86 0.35 -9.47
C PRO A 145 1.72 1.30 -9.07
N TRP A 146 0.89 0.92 -8.14
CA TRP A 146 -0.33 1.65 -7.74
C TRP A 146 -0.02 2.63 -6.62
N ARG A 147 0.34 3.87 -7.00
CA ARG A 147 0.87 4.91 -6.10
C ARG A 147 -0.13 6.02 -5.74
N GLY A 148 -1.39 5.85 -6.18
CA GLY A 148 -2.46 6.81 -5.94
C GLY A 148 -2.39 8.05 -6.86
N LYS A 149 -3.25 9.02 -6.59
CA LYS A 149 -3.40 10.23 -7.42
C LYS A 149 -2.17 11.12 -7.38
N GLU A 150 -1.49 11.19 -6.26
CA GLU A 150 -0.29 11.99 -6.04
C GLU A 150 0.96 11.35 -6.64
N ASN A 151 0.84 10.12 -7.14
CA ASN A 151 1.92 9.38 -7.78
C ASN A 151 3.23 9.33 -6.97
N MET A 152 3.10 9.17 -5.64
CA MET A 152 4.24 9.13 -4.74
C MET A 152 4.76 7.72 -4.56
N GLY A 153 6.03 7.49 -4.84
CA GLY A 153 6.65 6.20 -4.65
C GLY A 153 8.14 6.20 -4.94
N SER A 154 8.80 5.11 -4.57
CA SER A 154 10.20 4.83 -4.87
C SER A 154 10.39 3.34 -5.12
N MET A 155 11.63 2.91 -5.40
CA MET A 155 11.99 1.49 -5.50
C MET A 155 12.61 0.94 -4.20
N ARG A 156 12.40 1.64 -3.09
CA ARG A 156 12.93 1.23 -1.78
C ARG A 156 11.96 0.30 -1.07
N SER A 157 12.50 -0.61 -0.28
CA SER A 157 11.77 -1.45 0.66
C SER A 157 12.43 -1.41 2.03
N ALA A 158 11.69 -1.75 3.08
CA ALA A 158 12.22 -1.82 4.44
C ALA A 158 11.38 -2.78 5.30
N PRO A 159 11.96 -3.31 6.41
CA PRO A 159 11.18 -4.04 7.42
C PRO A 159 10.08 -3.16 7.99
N LEU A 160 8.91 -3.73 8.23
CA LEU A 160 7.78 -3.01 8.81
C LEU A 160 7.99 -2.78 10.32
N GLY A 161 8.15 -1.52 10.71
CA GLY A 161 8.33 -1.12 12.11
C GLY A 161 7.02 -0.86 12.85
N GLY A 162 5.96 -0.47 12.14
CA GLY A 162 4.67 -0.21 12.77
C GLY A 162 3.59 0.32 11.84
N ILE A 163 2.36 0.27 12.34
CA ILE A 163 1.16 0.75 11.65
C ILE A 163 0.56 1.90 12.44
N ILE A 164 0.20 2.98 11.77
CA ILE A 164 -0.46 4.14 12.32
C ILE A 164 -1.84 4.26 11.67
N MET A 165 -2.88 4.01 12.44
CA MET A 165 -4.27 4.16 12.00
C MET A 165 -4.75 5.58 12.26
N LEU A 166 -5.04 6.31 11.19
CA LEU A 166 -5.49 7.69 11.28
C LEU A 166 -7.00 7.77 11.51
N LYS A 167 -7.39 8.64 12.43
CA LYS A 167 -8.77 9.11 12.61
C LYS A 167 -8.79 10.63 12.60
N GLN A 168 -9.81 11.22 12.00
CA GLN A 168 -10.01 12.67 12.07
C GLN A 168 -10.58 13.04 13.45
N GLY A 169 -10.13 14.16 13.99
CA GLY A 169 -10.63 14.68 15.28
C GLY A 169 -10.28 16.14 15.52
N GLN A 170 -10.83 16.69 16.58
CA GLN A 170 -10.63 18.10 16.95
C GLN A 170 -9.32 18.32 17.73
N GLU A 171 -8.80 17.27 18.34
CA GLU A 171 -7.56 17.31 19.12
C GLU A 171 -6.61 16.20 18.66
N ASN A 172 -5.32 16.51 18.67
CA ASN A 172 -4.30 15.51 18.33
C ASN A 172 -4.05 14.59 19.52
N ALA A 173 -4.25 13.29 19.34
CA ALA A 173 -3.97 12.27 20.35
C ALA A 173 -3.42 11.00 19.69
N MET A 174 -2.40 10.40 20.30
CA MET A 174 -1.83 9.14 19.83
C MET A 174 -1.71 8.16 20.98
N ARG A 175 -2.11 6.90 20.72
CA ARG A 175 -1.96 5.81 21.67
C ARG A 175 -1.65 4.50 20.94
N ARG A 176 -0.97 3.60 21.62
CA ARG A 176 -0.88 2.20 21.18
C ARG A 176 -2.25 1.53 21.35
N VAL A 177 -2.59 0.64 20.47
CA VAL A 177 -3.87 -0.08 20.49
C VAL A 177 -3.67 -1.59 20.54
N GLU A 178 -4.61 -2.28 21.17
CA GLU A 178 -4.61 -3.73 21.22
C GLU A 178 -5.17 -4.32 19.91
N PRO A 179 -4.69 -5.49 19.45
CA PRO A 179 -5.18 -6.15 18.24
C PRO A 179 -6.70 -6.22 18.12
N LYS A 180 -7.39 -6.56 19.20
CA LYS A 180 -8.86 -6.69 19.23
C LYS A 180 -9.62 -5.39 18.92
N GLU A 181 -8.98 -4.23 19.12
CA GLU A 181 -9.59 -2.92 18.86
C GLU A 181 -9.58 -2.57 17.36
N VAL A 182 -8.70 -3.19 16.58
CA VAL A 182 -8.38 -2.73 15.22
C VAL A 182 -8.49 -3.81 14.14
N VAL A 183 -8.64 -5.08 14.52
CA VAL A 183 -8.67 -6.22 13.59
C VAL A 183 -9.67 -5.99 12.44
N ALA A 184 -10.89 -5.60 12.72
CA ALA A 184 -11.88 -5.39 11.66
C ALA A 184 -11.54 -4.23 10.72
N GLU A 185 -10.97 -3.14 11.26
CA GLU A 185 -10.56 -1.99 10.45
C GLU A 185 -9.33 -2.32 9.60
N LEU A 186 -8.36 -3.07 10.12
CA LEU A 186 -7.16 -3.50 9.39
C LEU A 186 -7.49 -4.53 8.31
N PHE A 187 -8.38 -5.49 8.59
CA PHE A 187 -8.83 -6.45 7.60
C PHE A 187 -9.36 -5.77 6.33
N MET A 188 -10.07 -4.67 6.49
CA MET A 188 -10.62 -3.90 5.36
C MET A 188 -9.56 -3.18 4.52
N GLN A 189 -8.34 -3.07 5.02
CA GLN A 189 -7.23 -2.44 4.30
C GLN A 189 -6.43 -3.45 3.45
N PHE A 190 -6.59 -4.75 3.67
CA PHE A 190 -6.10 -5.76 2.76
C PHE A 190 -6.95 -5.76 1.49
N LEU A 191 -6.30 -5.52 0.35
CA LEU A 191 -6.98 -5.48 -0.94
C LEU A 191 -7.01 -6.87 -1.56
N PHE A 192 -8.20 -7.40 -1.76
CA PHE A 192 -8.47 -8.66 -2.45
C PHE A 192 -9.96 -8.75 -2.81
N THR A 193 -10.31 -9.62 -3.75
CA THR A 193 -11.69 -9.66 -4.29
C THR A 193 -12.69 -10.38 -3.39
N ARG A 194 -12.24 -11.09 -2.36
CA ARG A 194 -13.07 -11.95 -1.49
C ARG A 194 -13.85 -13.03 -2.25
N SER A 195 -13.37 -13.39 -3.45
CA SER A 195 -14.08 -14.29 -4.36
C SER A 195 -14.06 -15.74 -3.90
N THR A 196 -13.11 -16.14 -3.06
CA THR A 196 -13.02 -17.50 -2.52
C THR A 196 -12.88 -17.52 -0.99
N PRO A 197 -13.46 -18.55 -0.31
CA PRO A 197 -13.22 -18.74 1.12
C PRO A 197 -11.73 -18.99 1.46
N LEU A 198 -10.96 -19.49 0.49
CA LEU A 198 -9.53 -19.74 0.66
C LEU A 198 -8.76 -18.42 0.78
N ASP A 199 -9.07 -17.44 -0.06
CA ASP A 199 -8.39 -16.15 -0.02
C ASP A 199 -8.74 -15.36 1.24
N VAL A 200 -9.99 -15.44 1.67
CA VAL A 200 -10.40 -14.89 2.99
C VAL A 200 -9.56 -15.52 4.12
N ARG A 201 -9.42 -16.85 4.14
CA ARG A 201 -8.59 -17.52 5.18
C ARG A 201 -7.13 -17.12 5.10
N ARG A 202 -6.56 -16.95 3.88
CA ARG A 202 -5.19 -16.48 3.70
C ARG A 202 -5.02 -15.08 4.30
N VAL A 203 -5.91 -14.16 3.96
CA VAL A 203 -5.84 -12.79 4.49
C VAL A 203 -6.01 -12.76 6.01
N CYS A 204 -6.92 -13.56 6.59
CA CYS A 204 -7.04 -13.69 8.04
C CYS A 204 -5.73 -14.18 8.69
N ALA A 205 -5.04 -15.15 8.08
CA ALA A 205 -3.77 -15.65 8.59
C ALA A 205 -2.64 -14.59 8.50
N LEU A 206 -2.58 -13.83 7.40
CA LEU A 206 -1.63 -12.73 7.25
C LEU A 206 -1.90 -11.60 8.26
N GLU A 207 -3.16 -11.26 8.47
CA GLU A 207 -3.56 -10.26 9.46
C GLU A 207 -3.25 -10.70 10.89
N GLU A 208 -3.52 -11.95 11.25
CA GLU A 208 -3.16 -12.50 12.54
C GLU A 208 -1.66 -12.37 12.79
N ARG A 209 -0.83 -12.78 11.83
CA ARG A 209 0.62 -12.64 11.89
C ARG A 209 1.05 -11.18 12.01
N LEU A 210 0.42 -10.27 11.26
CA LEU A 210 0.67 -8.84 11.33
C LEU A 210 0.43 -8.31 12.74
N LEU A 211 -0.71 -8.60 13.33
CA LEU A 211 -1.12 -8.14 14.66
C LEU A 211 -0.33 -8.75 15.80
N GLN A 212 0.26 -9.95 15.60
CA GLN A 212 1.14 -10.59 16.58
C GLN A 212 2.55 -10.01 16.60
N THR A 213 3.02 -9.49 15.46
CA THR A 213 4.43 -9.12 15.27
C THR A 213 4.67 -7.62 15.17
N VAL A 214 3.68 -6.85 14.73
CA VAL A 214 3.83 -5.42 14.41
C VAL A 214 2.98 -4.57 15.34
N PRO A 215 3.57 -3.57 16.04
CA PRO A 215 2.82 -2.67 16.88
C PRO A 215 1.90 -1.75 16.05
N VAL A 216 0.72 -1.47 16.60
CA VAL A 216 -0.28 -0.61 15.97
C VAL A 216 -0.59 0.57 16.88
N TRP A 217 -0.63 1.76 16.31
CA TRP A 217 -1.06 2.99 16.98
C TRP A 217 -2.31 3.56 16.32
N GLN A 218 -3.15 4.18 17.12
CA GLN A 218 -4.22 5.03 16.64
C GLN A 218 -3.80 6.49 16.83
N LEU A 219 -3.86 7.26 15.75
CA LEU A 219 -3.63 8.69 15.76
C LEU A 219 -4.91 9.43 15.39
N VAL A 220 -5.53 10.06 16.38
CA VAL A 220 -6.54 11.10 16.13
C VAL A 220 -5.78 12.35 15.73
N ASN A 221 -6.11 12.93 14.56
CA ASN A 221 -5.35 14.05 14.04
C ASN A 221 -6.23 15.13 13.40
N ARG A 222 -5.79 16.37 13.52
CA ARG A 222 -6.39 17.55 12.91
C ARG A 222 -5.89 17.82 11.49
N GLY A 223 -4.88 17.05 11.02
CA GLY A 223 -4.23 17.25 9.73
C GLY A 223 -3.19 18.38 9.73
N ASP A 224 -2.73 18.83 10.88
CA ASP A 224 -1.77 19.90 11.06
C ASP A 224 -0.34 19.40 11.38
N GLU A 225 0.62 20.34 11.44
CA GLU A 225 2.02 20.03 11.77
C GLU A 225 2.18 19.43 13.17
N ALA A 226 1.34 19.83 14.11
CA ALA A 226 1.39 19.35 15.50
C ALA A 226 1.04 17.85 15.56
N SER A 227 0.15 17.35 14.69
CA SER A 227 -0.18 15.93 14.62
C SER A 227 1.01 15.10 14.11
N ALA A 228 1.74 15.59 13.13
CA ALA A 228 2.94 14.91 12.62
C ALA A 228 4.06 14.88 13.66
N ARG A 229 4.23 15.99 14.41
CA ARG A 229 5.21 16.05 15.51
C ARG A 229 4.85 15.10 16.65
N LEU A 230 3.58 15.08 17.06
CA LEU A 230 3.10 14.14 18.08
C LEU A 230 3.37 12.69 17.67
N CYS A 231 3.07 12.36 16.41
CA CYS A 231 3.31 11.02 15.87
C CYS A 231 4.81 10.67 15.93
N HIS A 232 5.66 11.52 15.39
CA HIS A 232 7.11 11.34 15.41
C HIS A 232 7.66 11.14 16.82
N ASP A 233 7.30 12.02 17.76
CA ASP A 233 7.82 12.01 19.13
C ASP A 233 7.36 10.77 19.91
N THR A 234 6.13 10.31 19.65
CA THR A 234 5.59 9.08 20.23
C THR A 234 6.38 7.87 19.72
N LEU A 235 6.56 7.74 18.40
CA LEU A 235 7.30 6.63 17.82
C LEU A 235 8.79 6.66 18.21
N ALA A 236 9.39 7.84 18.28
CA ALA A 236 10.78 7.99 18.71
C ALA A 236 11.00 7.49 20.14
N LYS A 237 10.08 7.77 21.06
CA LYS A 237 10.13 7.27 22.44
C LYS A 237 10.01 5.75 22.51
N GLU A 238 9.09 5.17 21.75
CA GLU A 238 8.91 3.71 21.71
C GLU A 238 10.16 3.00 21.18
N MET A 239 10.77 3.51 20.11
CA MET A 239 12.03 2.95 19.56
C MET A 239 13.23 3.08 20.50
N TYR A 240 13.20 4.01 21.45
CA TYR A 240 14.26 4.19 22.45
C TYR A 240 14.12 3.22 23.62
N ASN A 241 12.89 2.75 23.88
CA ASN A 241 12.55 1.88 25.00
C ASN A 241 12.47 0.40 24.63
N ALA A 242 12.62 0.07 23.34
CA ALA A 242 12.61 -1.30 22.80
C ALA A 242 14.02 -1.84 22.64
#